data_4551a05281e6c2101b4c2ede2796c4fe
#
_entry.id   4551a05281e6c2101b4c2ede2796c4fe
#
_cell.length_a   1.000
_cell.length_b   1.000
_cell.length_c   1.000
_cell.angle_alpha   90.00
_cell.angle_beta   90.00
_cell.angle_gamma   90.00
#
_symmetry.space_group_name_H-M   'P 1'
#
loop_
_entity.id
_entity.type
_entity.pdbx_description
1 polymer ?
#
loop_
_entity_poly.entity_id
_entity_poly.type
_entity_poly.pdbx_seq_one_letter_code
_entity_poly.pdbx_strand_id
1 'polypeptide(L)'
;MSKIKWIAVDWGTTNLRLWAMSPCDEIVDSLEIKCGMSGLKPSEFEATLLHHIANWLPIDGGKIAVIACGMVGAKQGWQEVPYAAIPGQLKPALNQIDTKDSRIAVYICSGLSQAQPADVMRGEETQIAGLVFNEPQFSGAVCLPGTHSKWSAIQNGGILCFQSFMTGELYSLLSEQSVLRFSVVPNTWSREAFAQAVHEAFSKPALVSAKLFSLR
;
A
#
# COMPACT_ATOMS: atom_id res chain seq x y z
N MET A 1 -0.12 -0.49 -31.96
CA MET A 1 -0.56 -0.54 -30.55
C MET A 1 0.38 -1.44 -29.80
N SER A 2 1.04 -0.98 -28.72
CA SER A 2 1.84 -1.85 -27.87
C SER A 2 0.91 -2.88 -27.24
N LYS A 3 1.23 -4.15 -27.41
CA LYS A 3 0.40 -5.23 -26.87
C LYS A 3 0.56 -5.27 -25.35
N ILE A 4 -0.53 -5.13 -24.60
CA ILE A 4 -0.51 -5.28 -23.16
C ILE A 4 -0.17 -6.72 -22.83
N LYS A 5 0.83 -6.92 -21.95
CA LYS A 5 1.33 -8.24 -21.56
C LYS A 5 0.76 -8.70 -20.24
N TRP A 6 0.69 -7.78 -19.27
CA TRP A 6 0.18 -8.02 -17.93
C TRP A 6 -0.34 -6.73 -17.29
N ILE A 7 -1.01 -6.82 -16.18
CA ILE A 7 -1.59 -5.69 -15.45
C ILE A 7 -1.05 -5.70 -14.03
N ALA A 8 -0.47 -4.56 -13.60
CA ALA A 8 -0.11 -4.32 -12.21
C ALA A 8 -1.27 -3.64 -11.49
N VAL A 9 -1.52 -4.03 -10.24
CA VAL A 9 -2.61 -3.51 -9.41
C VAL A 9 -2.09 -3.19 -8.01
N ASP A 10 -2.28 -1.94 -7.57
CA ASP A 10 -2.19 -1.55 -6.16
C ASP A 10 -3.61 -1.29 -5.65
N TRP A 11 -4.12 -2.22 -4.85
CA TRP A 11 -5.47 -2.12 -4.30
C TRP A 11 -5.42 -1.84 -2.81
N GLY A 12 -5.36 -0.56 -2.49
CA GLY A 12 -5.33 -0.08 -1.11
C GLY A 12 -6.70 -0.05 -0.44
N THR A 13 -6.74 0.50 0.76
CA THR A 13 -8.00 0.67 1.53
C THR A 13 -8.97 1.63 0.86
N THR A 14 -8.45 2.74 0.29
CA THR A 14 -9.25 3.84 -0.26
C THR A 14 -9.17 3.92 -1.78
N ASN A 15 -8.00 3.65 -2.35
CA ASN A 15 -7.72 3.83 -3.78
C ASN A 15 -7.39 2.50 -4.44
N LEU A 16 -7.72 2.42 -5.72
CA LEU A 16 -7.31 1.40 -6.67
C LEU A 16 -6.46 2.06 -7.75
N ARG A 17 -5.25 1.55 -7.96
CA ARG A 17 -4.35 1.96 -9.04
C ARG A 17 -4.05 0.78 -9.93
N LEU A 18 -4.11 1.01 -11.23
CA LEU A 18 -3.96 -0.01 -12.26
C LEU A 18 -2.98 0.48 -13.31
N TRP A 19 -2.08 -0.40 -13.74
CA TRP A 19 -1.14 -0.12 -14.83
C TRP A 19 -1.17 -1.26 -15.84
N ALA A 20 -1.43 -0.93 -17.11
CA ALA A 20 -1.27 -1.86 -18.22
C ALA A 20 0.19 -1.87 -18.64
N MET A 21 0.82 -3.04 -18.63
CA MET A 21 2.25 -3.21 -18.84
C MET A 21 2.53 -3.86 -20.18
N SER A 22 3.52 -3.32 -20.89
CA SER A 22 4.03 -3.88 -22.16
C SER A 22 4.86 -5.16 -21.93
N PRO A 23 5.24 -5.91 -23.00
CA PRO A 23 6.22 -6.99 -22.90
C PRO A 23 7.61 -6.58 -22.41
N CYS A 24 7.94 -5.30 -22.48
CA CYS A 24 9.21 -4.72 -21.99
C CYS A 24 9.06 -4.08 -20.61
N ASP A 25 7.96 -4.38 -19.89
CA ASP A 25 7.62 -3.85 -18.56
C ASP A 25 7.47 -2.31 -18.50
N GLU A 26 7.13 -1.70 -19.62
CA GLU A 26 6.79 -0.27 -19.69
C GLU A 26 5.31 -0.05 -19.45
N ILE A 27 4.96 1.07 -18.79
CA ILE A 27 3.57 1.47 -18.59
C ILE A 27 2.99 1.96 -19.92
N VAL A 28 1.97 1.27 -20.41
CA VAL A 28 1.25 1.61 -21.65
C VAL A 28 0.04 2.51 -21.35
N ASP A 29 -0.63 2.24 -20.23
CA ASP A 29 -1.81 2.97 -19.77
C ASP A 29 -1.94 2.82 -18.26
N SER A 30 -2.63 3.76 -17.60
CA SER A 30 -2.82 3.72 -16.16
C SER A 30 -4.15 4.35 -15.74
N LEU A 31 -4.69 3.87 -14.62
CA LEU A 31 -5.90 4.38 -14.00
C LEU A 31 -5.69 4.53 -12.49
N GLU A 32 -6.19 5.63 -11.92
CA GLU A 32 -6.31 5.79 -10.47
C GLU A 32 -7.77 6.13 -10.13
N ILE A 33 -8.35 5.37 -9.20
CA ILE A 33 -9.78 5.41 -8.93
C ILE A 33 -9.99 5.37 -7.42
N LYS A 34 -10.94 6.15 -6.91
CA LYS A 34 -11.38 6.08 -5.51
C LYS A 34 -12.32 4.87 -5.31
N CYS A 35 -11.76 3.68 -5.45
CA CYS A 35 -12.48 2.40 -5.34
C CYS A 35 -11.61 1.40 -4.57
N GLY A 36 -11.25 1.76 -3.33
CA GLY A 36 -10.45 0.90 -2.47
C GLY A 36 -11.28 -0.25 -1.86
N MET A 37 -10.58 -1.12 -1.16
CA MET A 37 -11.16 -2.31 -0.52
C MET A 37 -12.32 -2.00 0.43
N SER A 38 -12.27 -0.88 1.16
CA SER A 38 -13.25 -0.56 2.20
C SER A 38 -14.70 -0.46 1.72
N GLY A 39 -14.92 -0.26 0.41
CA GLY A 39 -16.24 -0.16 -0.20
C GLY A 39 -16.74 -1.46 -0.85
N LEU A 40 -15.98 -2.56 -0.80
CA LEU A 40 -16.25 -3.77 -1.56
C LEU A 40 -16.43 -5.00 -0.65
N LYS A 41 -17.35 -5.88 -1.05
CA LYS A 41 -17.42 -7.25 -0.52
C LYS A 41 -16.49 -8.16 -1.33
N PRO A 42 -15.98 -9.27 -0.78
CA PRO A 42 -15.09 -10.20 -1.49
C PRO A 42 -15.63 -10.64 -2.86
N SER A 43 -16.95 -10.80 -3.02
CA SER A 43 -17.58 -11.21 -4.27
C SER A 43 -17.62 -10.13 -5.36
N GLU A 44 -17.30 -8.88 -5.03
CA GLU A 44 -17.42 -7.73 -5.93
C GLU A 44 -16.09 -7.35 -6.59
N PHE A 45 -14.96 -7.84 -6.06
CA PHE A 45 -13.63 -7.47 -6.55
C PHE A 45 -13.40 -7.83 -8.02
N GLU A 46 -13.76 -9.05 -8.44
CA GLU A 46 -13.56 -9.48 -9.81
C GLU A 46 -14.35 -8.61 -10.80
N ALA A 47 -15.64 -8.38 -10.51
CA ALA A 47 -16.47 -7.54 -11.37
C ALA A 47 -15.97 -6.09 -11.43
N THR A 48 -15.50 -5.55 -10.30
CA THR A 48 -14.91 -4.21 -10.22
C THR A 48 -13.63 -4.14 -11.04
N LEU A 49 -12.72 -5.11 -10.90
CA LEU A 49 -11.51 -5.18 -11.70
C LEU A 49 -11.84 -5.20 -13.19
N LEU A 50 -12.68 -6.14 -13.62
CA LEU A 50 -13.06 -6.34 -15.02
C LEU A 50 -13.71 -5.09 -15.63
N HIS A 51 -14.52 -4.37 -14.87
CA HIS A 51 -15.11 -3.11 -15.31
C HIS A 51 -14.04 -2.08 -15.70
N HIS A 52 -13.01 -1.93 -14.88
CA HIS A 52 -11.98 -0.91 -15.10
C HIS A 52 -10.93 -1.32 -16.14
N ILE A 53 -10.64 -2.61 -16.30
CA ILE A 53 -9.66 -3.10 -17.27
C ILE A 53 -10.29 -3.57 -18.58
N ALA A 54 -11.58 -3.34 -18.84
CA ALA A 54 -12.32 -3.86 -19.97
C ALA A 54 -11.60 -3.63 -21.31
N ASN A 55 -11.02 -2.45 -21.51
CA ASN A 55 -10.29 -2.07 -22.73
C ASN A 55 -8.89 -2.68 -22.82
N TRP A 56 -8.40 -3.30 -21.76
CA TRP A 56 -7.07 -3.94 -21.70
C TRP A 56 -7.15 -5.45 -21.88
N LEU A 57 -8.37 -6.01 -21.85
CA LEU A 57 -8.57 -7.45 -21.98
C LEU A 57 -8.30 -7.93 -23.40
N PRO A 58 -7.72 -9.14 -23.57
CA PRO A 58 -7.51 -9.72 -24.89
C PRO A 58 -8.84 -9.99 -25.60
N ILE A 59 -8.91 -9.61 -26.88
CA ILE A 59 -10.10 -9.83 -27.74
C ILE A 59 -10.05 -11.23 -28.39
N ASP A 60 -8.88 -11.78 -28.53
CA ASP A 60 -8.58 -13.03 -29.24
C ASP A 60 -8.73 -14.31 -28.39
N GLY A 61 -9.37 -14.22 -27.23
CA GLY A 61 -9.53 -15.33 -26.28
C GLY A 61 -8.27 -15.66 -25.48
N GLY A 62 -7.25 -14.81 -25.54
CA GLY A 62 -6.05 -14.94 -24.73
C GLY A 62 -6.30 -14.71 -23.24
N LYS A 63 -5.32 -15.07 -22.40
CA LYS A 63 -5.36 -14.87 -20.96
C LYS A 63 -4.29 -13.85 -20.55
N ILE A 64 -4.67 -12.84 -19.74
CA ILE A 64 -3.76 -11.82 -19.24
C ILE A 64 -3.50 -12.04 -17.75
N ALA A 65 -2.24 -11.92 -17.34
CA ALA A 65 -1.87 -11.96 -15.92
C ALA A 65 -2.17 -10.62 -15.25
N VAL A 66 -2.75 -10.69 -14.06
CA VAL A 66 -2.99 -9.55 -13.16
C VAL A 66 -2.24 -9.80 -11.86
N ILE A 67 -1.29 -8.94 -11.54
CA ILE A 67 -0.49 -9.03 -10.31
C ILE A 67 -0.94 -7.92 -9.39
N ALA A 68 -1.54 -8.29 -8.26
CA ALA A 68 -2.12 -7.35 -7.31
C ALA A 68 -1.36 -7.34 -5.99
N CYS A 69 -1.11 -6.17 -5.45
CA CYS A 69 -0.60 -5.95 -4.09
C CYS A 69 -1.56 -5.10 -3.25
N GLY A 70 -1.28 -4.97 -1.98
CA GLY A 70 -2.07 -4.15 -1.06
C GLY A 70 -3.20 -4.92 -0.37
N MET A 71 -4.17 -4.19 0.12
CA MET A 71 -5.23 -4.70 0.99
C MET A 71 -6.17 -5.72 0.33
N VAL A 72 -6.10 -5.87 -0.99
CA VAL A 72 -6.83 -6.92 -1.74
C VAL A 72 -6.55 -8.33 -1.21
N GLY A 73 -5.36 -8.57 -0.64
CA GLY A 73 -4.95 -9.84 -0.03
C GLY A 73 -5.19 -9.95 1.48
N ALA A 74 -5.87 -8.99 2.10
CA ALA A 74 -6.24 -9.04 3.51
C ALA A 74 -7.47 -9.95 3.74
N LYS A 75 -7.73 -10.32 4.99
CA LYS A 75 -8.89 -11.12 5.38
C LYS A 75 -10.23 -10.56 4.87
N GLN A 76 -10.35 -9.25 4.82
CA GLN A 76 -11.54 -8.53 4.33
C GLN A 76 -11.45 -8.18 2.84
N GLY A 77 -10.33 -8.53 2.17
CA GLY A 77 -10.11 -8.26 0.74
C GLY A 77 -10.79 -9.28 -0.17
N TRP A 78 -10.27 -9.39 -1.38
CA TRP A 78 -10.78 -10.34 -2.37
C TRP A 78 -10.58 -11.78 -1.91
N GLN A 79 -9.36 -12.12 -1.53
CA GLN A 79 -9.00 -13.41 -0.95
C GLN A 79 -7.80 -13.23 -0.02
N GLU A 80 -7.92 -13.77 1.20
CA GLU A 80 -6.81 -13.74 2.14
C GLU A 80 -5.64 -14.56 1.61
N VAL A 81 -4.46 -13.95 1.58
CA VAL A 81 -3.19 -14.60 1.24
C VAL A 81 -2.22 -14.52 2.42
N PRO A 82 -1.33 -15.52 2.59
CA PRO A 82 -0.43 -15.57 3.74
C PRO A 82 0.56 -14.41 3.74
N TYR A 83 1.13 -14.14 4.91
CA TYR A 83 2.28 -13.28 5.08
C TYR A 83 3.57 -14.09 4.99
N ALA A 84 4.60 -13.53 4.39
CA ALA A 84 5.96 -14.05 4.50
C ALA A 84 6.63 -13.49 5.75
N ALA A 85 7.31 -14.35 6.51
CA ALA A 85 8.01 -13.94 7.72
C ALA A 85 9.34 -13.24 7.41
N ILE A 86 9.70 -12.23 8.22
CA ILE A 86 11.01 -11.59 8.19
C ILE A 86 11.77 -11.87 9.51
N PRO A 87 13.14 -11.74 9.52
CA PRO A 87 14.02 -11.25 8.45
C PRO A 87 14.12 -12.20 7.26
N GLY A 88 14.35 -11.65 6.07
CA GLY A 88 14.46 -12.45 4.85
C GLY A 88 14.64 -11.63 3.58
N GLN A 89 14.71 -12.32 2.46
CA GLN A 89 14.76 -11.68 1.15
C GLN A 89 13.40 -11.09 0.77
N LEU A 90 13.41 -9.92 0.17
CA LEU A 90 12.24 -9.25 -0.38
C LEU A 90 11.82 -9.89 -1.72
N LYS A 91 11.20 -11.05 -1.63
CA LYS A 91 10.55 -11.72 -2.77
C LYS A 91 9.11 -12.03 -2.38
N PRO A 92 8.18 -11.10 -2.57
CA PRO A 92 6.77 -11.35 -2.31
C PRO A 92 6.32 -12.59 -3.08
N ALA A 93 5.78 -13.59 -2.38
CA ALA A 93 5.21 -14.75 -3.04
C ALA A 93 3.94 -14.35 -3.78
N LEU A 94 3.76 -14.88 -4.99
CA LEU A 94 2.56 -14.69 -5.78
C LEU A 94 1.59 -15.84 -5.50
N ASN A 95 0.40 -15.51 -5.00
CA ASN A 95 -0.64 -16.47 -4.70
C ASN A 95 -1.71 -16.36 -5.78
N GLN A 96 -1.82 -17.37 -6.63
CA GLN A 96 -2.88 -17.43 -7.63
C GLN A 96 -4.22 -17.64 -6.94
N ILE A 97 -5.21 -16.88 -7.36
CA ILE A 97 -6.60 -17.01 -6.89
C ILE A 97 -7.52 -17.44 -8.00
N ASP A 98 -8.64 -18.08 -7.64
CA ASP A 98 -9.65 -18.49 -8.60
C ASP A 98 -10.45 -17.29 -9.10
N THR A 99 -10.68 -17.25 -10.41
CA THR A 99 -11.47 -16.24 -11.11
C THR A 99 -12.53 -16.89 -11.97
N LYS A 100 -13.67 -16.23 -12.14
CA LYS A 100 -14.76 -16.71 -13.01
C LYS A 100 -14.49 -16.38 -14.47
N ASP A 101 -13.86 -15.24 -14.74
CA ASP A 101 -13.51 -14.81 -16.10
C ASP A 101 -12.22 -15.49 -16.55
N SER A 102 -12.32 -16.27 -17.63
CA SER A 102 -11.21 -17.04 -18.18
C SER A 102 -10.12 -16.18 -18.85
N ARG A 103 -10.41 -14.91 -19.13
CA ARG A 103 -9.47 -13.98 -19.77
C ARG A 103 -8.41 -13.43 -18.81
N ILE A 104 -8.58 -13.61 -17.49
CA ILE A 104 -7.61 -13.14 -16.50
C ILE A 104 -7.04 -14.29 -15.68
N ALA A 105 -5.79 -14.14 -15.23
CA ALA A 105 -5.18 -14.94 -14.18
C ALA A 105 -4.70 -13.98 -13.10
N VAL A 106 -5.34 -14.02 -11.93
CA VAL A 106 -5.04 -13.08 -10.85
C VAL A 106 -4.09 -13.70 -9.84
N TYR A 107 -3.04 -12.95 -9.49
CA TYR A 107 -2.05 -13.30 -8.50
C TYR A 107 -1.99 -12.18 -7.45
N ILE A 108 -2.08 -12.52 -6.18
CA ILE A 108 -1.98 -11.56 -5.08
C ILE A 108 -0.64 -11.73 -4.38
N CYS A 109 0.09 -10.63 -4.21
CA CYS A 109 1.35 -10.60 -3.48
C CYS A 109 1.13 -10.87 -1.98
N SER A 110 1.97 -11.72 -1.41
CA SER A 110 2.03 -11.88 0.04
C SER A 110 2.51 -10.61 0.71
N GLY A 111 1.87 -10.20 1.80
CA GLY A 111 2.42 -9.21 2.70
C GLY A 111 3.60 -9.76 3.51
N LEU A 112 4.16 -8.94 4.39
CA LEU A 112 5.22 -9.34 5.32
C LEU A 112 4.72 -9.31 6.76
N SER A 113 5.20 -10.25 7.57
CA SER A 113 4.97 -10.29 9.02
C SER A 113 6.27 -10.35 9.80
N GLN A 114 6.27 -9.70 10.94
CA GLN A 114 7.36 -9.68 11.92
C GLN A 114 6.83 -10.18 13.25
N ALA A 115 7.59 -11.08 13.91
CA ALA A 115 7.19 -11.64 15.19
C ALA A 115 7.53 -10.72 16.37
N GLN A 116 8.69 -10.03 16.32
CA GLN A 116 9.15 -9.17 17.41
C GLN A 116 9.85 -7.92 16.88
N PRO A 117 9.34 -6.73 17.23
CA PRO A 117 7.99 -6.54 17.75
C PRO A 117 6.94 -7.01 16.74
N ALA A 118 5.79 -7.50 17.21
CA ALA A 118 4.76 -8.01 16.32
C ALA A 118 4.22 -6.89 15.41
N ASP A 119 4.34 -7.09 14.10
CA ASP A 119 3.89 -6.11 13.09
C ASP A 119 3.62 -6.78 11.74
N VAL A 120 2.85 -6.14 10.88
CA VAL A 120 2.54 -6.59 9.53
C VAL A 120 2.55 -5.42 8.54
N MET A 121 2.89 -5.71 7.28
CA MET A 121 2.68 -4.79 6.17
C MET A 121 2.05 -5.52 4.98
N ARG A 122 1.28 -4.79 4.18
CA ARG A 122 0.65 -5.35 2.98
C ARG A 122 0.46 -4.25 1.94
N GLY A 123 1.28 -4.33 0.88
CA GLY A 123 1.42 -3.33 -0.18
C GLY A 123 2.78 -2.64 -0.14
N GLU A 124 3.24 -2.24 1.04
CA GLU A 124 4.51 -1.54 1.20
C GLU A 124 5.71 -2.44 0.88
N GLU A 125 5.62 -3.76 1.10
CA GLU A 125 6.64 -4.73 0.69
C GLU A 125 6.92 -4.69 -0.81
N THR A 126 5.89 -4.44 -1.61
CA THR A 126 6.03 -4.34 -3.07
C THR A 126 6.76 -3.07 -3.47
N GLN A 127 6.51 -1.95 -2.77
CA GLN A 127 7.23 -0.68 -2.98
C GLN A 127 8.71 -0.82 -2.59
N ILE A 128 9.00 -1.46 -1.45
CA ILE A 128 10.38 -1.73 -1.01
C ILE A 128 11.06 -2.69 -1.99
N ALA A 129 10.36 -3.72 -2.49
CA ALA A 129 10.90 -4.62 -3.49
C ALA A 129 11.28 -3.89 -4.79
N GLY A 130 10.50 -2.90 -5.21
CA GLY A 130 10.81 -2.03 -6.35
C GLY A 130 12.07 -1.19 -6.12
N LEU A 131 12.26 -0.63 -4.93
CA LEU A 131 13.50 0.07 -4.56
C LEU A 131 14.70 -0.88 -4.65
N VAL A 132 14.61 -2.04 -4.00
CA VAL A 132 15.70 -3.03 -3.96
C VAL A 132 16.00 -3.62 -5.34
N PHE A 133 14.99 -3.75 -6.20
CA PHE A 133 15.21 -4.17 -7.59
C PHE A 133 16.11 -3.18 -8.35
N ASN A 134 15.89 -1.88 -8.16
CA ASN A 134 16.72 -0.84 -8.78
C ASN A 134 18.08 -0.65 -8.09
N GLU A 135 18.15 -0.91 -6.78
CA GLU A 135 19.34 -0.75 -5.95
C GLU A 135 19.62 -2.03 -5.13
N PRO A 136 20.13 -3.12 -5.76
CA PRO A 136 20.23 -4.43 -5.09
C PRO A 136 21.13 -4.47 -3.85
N GLN A 137 22.04 -3.51 -3.72
CA GLN A 137 22.96 -3.40 -2.56
C GLN A 137 22.50 -2.36 -1.54
N PHE A 138 21.28 -1.83 -1.69
CA PHE A 138 20.75 -0.83 -0.78
C PHE A 138 20.80 -1.32 0.68
N SER A 139 21.36 -0.48 1.54
CA SER A 139 21.37 -0.67 2.99
C SER A 139 21.05 0.66 3.65
N GLY A 140 20.01 0.68 4.48
CA GLY A 140 19.54 1.91 5.10
C GLY A 140 18.13 1.79 5.63
N ALA A 141 17.54 2.93 5.97
CA ALA A 141 16.15 3.05 6.39
C ALA A 141 15.26 3.52 5.23
N VAL A 142 14.12 2.87 5.06
CA VAL A 142 13.07 3.27 4.12
C VAL A 142 11.84 3.70 4.93
N CYS A 143 11.35 4.91 4.66
CA CYS A 143 10.11 5.41 5.23
C CYS A 143 9.03 5.48 4.13
N LEU A 144 7.92 4.81 4.36
CA LEU A 144 6.74 4.83 3.50
C LEU A 144 5.58 5.48 4.28
N PRO A 145 5.36 6.80 4.10
CA PRO A 145 4.26 7.50 4.76
C PRO A 145 2.91 7.04 4.24
N GLY A 146 1.92 6.96 5.13
CA GLY A 146 0.56 6.55 4.76
C GLY A 146 -0.41 6.65 5.92
N THR A 147 -1.55 5.97 5.79
CA THR A 147 -2.51 5.77 6.90
C THR A 147 -1.77 5.17 8.10
N HIS A 148 -0.95 4.16 7.84
CA HIS A 148 0.05 3.61 8.75
C HIS A 148 1.42 3.75 8.09
N SER A 149 2.25 4.66 8.57
CA SER A 149 3.61 4.82 8.02
C SER A 149 4.49 3.64 8.43
N LYS A 150 5.25 3.11 7.47
CA LYS A 150 6.20 2.02 7.69
C LYS A 150 7.62 2.55 7.69
N TRP A 151 8.39 2.19 8.71
CA TRP A 151 9.83 2.40 8.76
C TRP A 151 10.51 1.06 8.72
N SER A 152 11.28 0.80 7.67
CA SER A 152 11.91 -0.50 7.40
C SER A 152 13.41 -0.35 7.36
N ALA A 153 14.13 -1.26 8.04
CA ALA A 153 15.58 -1.38 7.95
C ALA A 153 15.93 -2.42 6.88
N ILE A 154 16.69 -1.98 5.88
CA ILE A 154 17.13 -2.81 4.75
C ILE A 154 18.64 -3.01 4.85
N GLN A 155 19.11 -4.22 4.59
CA GLN A 155 20.52 -4.54 4.50
C GLN A 155 20.78 -5.47 3.31
N ASN A 156 21.67 -5.05 2.41
CA ASN A 156 22.03 -5.80 1.20
C ASN A 156 20.80 -6.29 0.42
N GLY A 157 19.82 -5.42 0.26
CA GLY A 157 18.55 -5.73 -0.43
C GLY A 157 17.59 -6.66 0.32
N GLY A 158 17.92 -7.10 1.55
CA GLY A 158 17.04 -7.86 2.43
C GLY A 158 16.39 -6.96 3.48
N ILE A 159 15.19 -7.32 3.95
CA ILE A 159 14.53 -6.63 5.05
C ILE A 159 14.88 -7.29 6.38
N LEU A 160 15.38 -6.48 7.32
CA LEU A 160 15.74 -6.94 8.66
C LEU A 160 14.57 -6.84 9.64
N CYS A 161 13.95 -5.67 9.69
CA CYS A 161 12.83 -5.36 10.56
C CYS A 161 12.06 -4.16 10.02
N PHE A 162 10.87 -3.95 10.55
CA PHE A 162 10.09 -2.73 10.30
C PHE A 162 9.26 -2.37 11.53
N GLN A 163 8.75 -1.15 11.52
CA GLN A 163 7.84 -0.65 12.53
C GLN A 163 6.77 0.22 11.88
N SER A 164 5.52 -0.04 12.24
CA SER A 164 4.36 0.73 11.80
C SER A 164 3.99 1.81 12.80
N PHE A 165 3.60 2.95 12.28
CA PHE A 165 3.09 4.08 13.07
C PHE A 165 1.74 4.51 12.50
N MET A 166 0.72 4.62 13.33
CA MET A 166 -0.62 5.07 12.96
C MET A 166 -0.65 6.59 12.70
N THR A 167 0.09 7.06 11.71
CA THR A 167 0.27 8.50 11.46
C THR A 167 -0.94 9.13 10.78
N GLY A 168 -1.27 8.71 9.56
CA GLY A 168 -2.39 9.28 8.82
C GLY A 168 -3.75 8.97 9.46
N GLU A 169 -3.93 7.77 9.99
CA GLU A 169 -5.16 7.40 10.70
C GLU A 169 -5.36 8.23 11.95
N LEU A 170 -4.33 8.36 12.79
CA LEU A 170 -4.41 9.15 14.02
C LEU A 170 -4.68 10.63 13.70
N TYR A 171 -4.04 11.16 12.65
CA TYR A 171 -4.31 12.53 12.19
C TYR A 171 -5.79 12.70 11.78
N SER A 172 -6.33 11.78 10.96
CA SER A 172 -7.74 11.83 10.53
C SER A 172 -8.71 11.75 11.73
N LEU A 173 -8.48 10.80 12.65
CA LEU A 173 -9.29 10.66 13.85
C LEU A 173 -9.27 11.94 14.72
N LEU A 174 -8.11 12.55 14.90
CA LEU A 174 -7.98 13.75 15.70
C LEU A 174 -8.59 14.97 15.00
N SER A 175 -8.35 15.15 13.71
CA SER A 175 -8.81 16.32 12.96
C SER A 175 -10.29 16.29 12.58
N GLU A 176 -10.90 15.10 12.44
CA GLU A 176 -12.27 14.95 11.95
C GLU A 176 -13.25 14.49 13.01
N GLN A 177 -12.80 13.67 13.99
CA GLN A 177 -13.70 13.00 14.94
C GLN A 177 -13.50 13.43 16.39
N SER A 178 -12.36 14.05 16.73
CA SER A 178 -12.12 14.55 18.08
C SER A 178 -12.66 15.96 18.29
N VAL A 179 -12.58 16.46 19.54
CA VAL A 179 -12.89 17.86 19.86
C VAL A 179 -11.98 18.86 19.14
N LEU A 180 -10.80 18.42 18.70
CA LEU A 180 -9.86 19.26 17.97
C LEU A 180 -10.35 19.66 16.58
N ARG A 181 -11.32 18.94 15.99
CA ARG A 181 -11.92 19.27 14.69
C ARG A 181 -12.45 20.69 14.58
N PHE A 182 -12.81 21.31 15.71
CA PHE A 182 -13.30 22.69 15.74
C PHE A 182 -12.18 23.74 15.67
N SER A 183 -10.93 23.32 15.84
CA SER A 183 -9.75 24.19 15.82
C SER A 183 -8.83 23.93 14.62
N VAL A 184 -9.00 22.79 13.95
CA VAL A 184 -8.23 22.45 12.75
C VAL A 184 -8.80 23.23 11.56
N VAL A 185 -7.96 24.00 10.89
CA VAL A 185 -8.33 24.68 9.65
C VAL A 185 -7.96 23.78 8.47
N PRO A 186 -8.94 23.27 7.68
CA PRO A 186 -8.66 22.39 6.56
C PRO A 186 -7.76 23.07 5.51
N ASN A 187 -6.90 22.28 4.87
CA ASN A 187 -6.04 22.69 3.76
C ASN A 187 -5.07 23.84 4.07
N THR A 188 -4.72 24.06 5.34
CA THR A 188 -3.67 24.98 5.72
C THR A 188 -2.38 24.24 6.02
N TRP A 189 -1.25 24.79 5.59
CA TRP A 189 0.06 24.23 5.84
C TRP A 189 1.04 25.36 6.21
N SER A 190 1.76 25.20 7.32
CA SER A 190 2.90 26.05 7.69
C SER A 190 4.10 25.15 7.98
N ARG A 191 5.17 25.36 7.22
CA ARG A 191 6.43 24.64 7.41
C ARG A 191 7.05 24.94 8.78
N GLU A 192 6.97 26.18 9.21
CA GLU A 192 7.52 26.64 10.49
C GLU A 192 6.78 25.97 11.66
N ALA A 193 5.44 26.00 11.65
CA ALA A 193 4.62 25.38 12.70
C ALA A 193 4.84 23.86 12.73
N PHE A 194 4.95 23.20 11.57
CA PHE A 194 5.26 21.78 11.50
C PHE A 194 6.63 21.46 12.09
N ALA A 195 7.69 22.19 11.67
CA ALA A 195 9.04 21.98 12.18
C ALA A 195 9.14 22.21 13.68
N GLN A 196 8.48 23.25 14.20
CA GLN A 196 8.41 23.53 15.62
C GLN A 196 7.72 22.38 16.38
N ALA A 197 6.56 21.92 15.92
CA ALA A 197 5.81 20.84 16.56
C ALA A 197 6.60 19.51 16.58
N VAL A 198 7.29 19.18 15.47
CA VAL A 198 8.18 18.01 15.40
C VAL A 198 9.33 18.14 16.42
N HIS A 199 10.01 19.29 16.46
CA HIS A 199 11.10 19.52 17.40
C HIS A 199 10.64 19.40 18.86
N GLU A 200 9.50 19.98 19.19
CA GLU A 200 8.92 19.90 20.53
C GLU A 200 8.50 18.48 20.92
N ALA A 201 7.87 17.73 20.00
CA ALA A 201 7.48 16.35 20.22
C ALA A 201 8.71 15.44 20.41
N PHE A 202 9.74 15.65 19.61
CA PHE A 202 11.01 14.92 19.71
C PHE A 202 11.74 15.22 21.03
N SER A 203 11.75 16.49 21.48
CA SER A 203 12.43 16.91 22.71
C SER A 203 11.71 16.43 23.98
N LYS A 204 10.39 16.27 23.93
CA LYS A 204 9.56 15.87 25.09
C LYS A 204 8.46 14.88 24.69
N PRO A 205 8.81 13.67 24.24
CA PRO A 205 7.85 12.72 23.70
C PRO A 205 6.74 12.32 24.70
N ALA A 206 7.04 12.27 26.00
CA ALA A 206 6.07 11.96 27.04
C ALA A 206 4.93 13.02 27.17
N LEU A 207 5.12 14.23 26.63
CA LEU A 207 4.13 15.30 26.69
C LEU A 207 3.29 15.44 25.41
N VAL A 208 3.49 14.60 24.40
CA VAL A 208 2.78 14.71 23.10
C VAL A 208 1.27 14.70 23.28
N SER A 209 0.72 13.75 24.06
CA SER A 209 -0.72 13.66 24.30
C SER A 209 -1.30 14.88 25.03
N ALA A 210 -0.55 15.46 25.97
CA ALA A 210 -0.97 16.70 26.63
C ALA A 210 -0.95 17.90 25.68
N LYS A 211 0.04 17.95 24.77
CA LYS A 211 0.14 19.00 23.76
C LYS A 211 -0.98 18.97 22.71
N LEU A 212 -1.50 17.80 22.38
CA LEU A 212 -2.64 17.70 21.46
C LEU A 212 -3.83 18.57 21.90
N PHE A 213 -4.09 18.64 23.19
CA PHE A 213 -5.19 19.48 23.71
C PHE A 213 -4.93 20.98 23.63
N SER A 214 -3.67 21.41 23.58
CA SER A 214 -3.28 22.82 23.43
C SER A 214 -3.32 23.36 22.00
N LEU A 215 -3.68 22.51 21.01
CA LEU A 215 -3.84 22.89 19.60
C LEU A 215 -5.18 23.61 19.29
N ARG A 216 -5.84 24.15 20.29
CA ARG A 216 -7.12 24.86 20.14
C ARG A 216 -6.94 26.31 19.70
#